data_10efde947dd902fdf555f7172f5ecd02
#
_entry.id   10efde947dd902fdf555f7172f5ecd02
#
_cell.length_a   1.000
_cell.length_b   1.000
_cell.length_c   1.000
_cell.angle_alpha   90.00
_cell.angle_beta   90.00
_cell.angle_gamma   90.00
#
_symmetry.space_group_name_H-M   'P 1'
#
loop_
_entity.id
_entity.type
_entity.pdbx_description
1 polymer ?
#
loop_
_entity_poly.entity_id
_entity_poly.type
_entity_poly.pdbx_seq_one_letter_code
_entity_poly.pdbx_strand_id
1 'polypeptide(L)'
;MELILRIVVEKPPAGVFFGLQKGRGSNYETVQTVESGTNDLQFEFTLRVEQGKDGNPNFLGPFVQGPPHERFVYLDIGTYAGQTSTLWSRRLKIPLRGVAWKLIEQAAKSSSARLETYVAGTGKDGGPTCGTVRPFNGWHLNRST
;
A
#
# COMPACT_ATOMS: atom_id res chain seq x y z
N MET A 1 2.23 0.74 -18.82
CA MET A 1 3.32 1.28 -18.00
C MET A 1 3.41 0.56 -16.68
N GLU A 2 4.61 0.28 -16.24
CA GLU A 2 4.83 -0.25 -14.90
C GLU A 2 5.32 0.83 -13.96
N LEU A 3 4.82 0.76 -12.72
CA LEU A 3 5.21 1.66 -11.66
C LEU A 3 5.61 0.88 -10.43
N ILE A 4 6.53 1.44 -9.66
CA ILE A 4 6.84 0.93 -8.34
C ILE A 4 6.26 1.89 -7.32
N LEU A 5 5.43 1.35 -6.43
CA LEU A 5 4.81 2.10 -5.35
C LEU A 5 5.40 1.69 -4.02
N ARG A 6 5.47 2.65 -3.10
CA ARG A 6 5.97 2.39 -1.75
C ARG A 6 4.99 2.94 -0.72
N ILE A 7 4.63 2.10 0.22
CA ILE A 7 3.85 2.49 1.39
C ILE A 7 4.79 2.53 2.59
N VAL A 8 4.88 3.67 3.23
CA VAL A 8 5.69 3.83 4.45
C VAL A 8 4.74 3.88 5.64
N VAL A 9 4.87 2.92 6.54
CA VAL A 9 4.11 2.88 7.79
C VAL A 9 4.96 3.57 8.86
N GLU A 10 4.50 4.73 9.30
CA GLU A 10 5.25 5.55 10.23
C GLU A 10 4.96 5.17 11.68
N LYS A 11 6.01 4.93 12.44
CA LYS A 11 5.96 4.68 13.89
C LYS A 11 4.92 3.62 14.27
N PRO A 12 5.02 2.41 13.70
CA PRO A 12 4.10 1.36 14.10
C PRO A 12 4.33 0.94 15.55
N PRO A 13 3.29 0.48 16.25
CA PRO A 13 3.51 -0.12 17.57
C PRO A 13 4.32 -1.40 17.42
N ALA A 14 5.23 -1.64 18.36
CA ALA A 14 6.10 -2.83 18.29
C ALA A 14 5.32 -4.12 18.48
N GLY A 15 5.79 -5.20 17.85
CA GLY A 15 5.21 -6.52 18.02
C GLY A 15 3.94 -6.78 17.23
N VAL A 16 3.66 -5.97 16.21
CA VAL A 16 2.49 -6.12 15.35
C VAL A 16 2.97 -6.53 13.95
N PHE A 17 2.21 -7.39 13.30
CA PHE A 17 2.53 -7.83 11.95
C PHE A 17 1.79 -7.00 10.92
N PHE A 18 2.51 -6.63 9.86
CA PHE A 18 1.97 -5.92 8.71
C PHE A 18 2.30 -6.69 7.44
N GLY A 19 1.42 -6.66 6.47
CA GLY A 19 1.67 -7.28 5.17
C GLY A 19 0.75 -6.74 4.09
N LEU A 20 1.19 -6.85 2.84
CA LEU A 20 0.39 -6.43 1.69
C LEU A 20 -0.52 -7.58 1.25
N GLN A 21 -1.74 -7.26 0.90
CA GLN A 21 -2.67 -8.24 0.34
C GLN A 21 -2.47 -8.33 -1.18
N LYS A 22 -2.27 -9.55 -1.64
CA LYS A 22 -2.03 -9.86 -3.06
C LYS A 22 -3.06 -10.86 -3.54
N GLY A 23 -3.68 -10.55 -4.68
CA GLY A 23 -4.63 -11.45 -5.30
C GLY A 23 -3.95 -12.65 -5.96
N ARG A 24 -4.57 -13.82 -5.82
CA ARG A 24 -4.12 -15.06 -6.44
C ARG A 24 -5.34 -15.80 -6.93
N GLY A 25 -5.65 -15.67 -8.22
CA GLY A 25 -6.88 -16.18 -8.77
C GLY A 25 -8.08 -15.50 -8.14
N SER A 26 -9.00 -16.27 -7.56
CA SER A 26 -10.16 -15.75 -6.84
C SER A 26 -9.87 -15.49 -5.36
N ASN A 27 -8.67 -15.81 -4.90
CA ASN A 27 -8.28 -15.70 -3.50
C ASN A 27 -7.26 -14.59 -3.30
N TYR A 28 -7.10 -14.18 -2.04
CA TYR A 28 -6.08 -13.21 -1.66
C TYR A 28 -5.19 -13.81 -0.58
N GLU A 29 -3.92 -13.45 -0.63
CA GLU A 29 -2.94 -13.84 0.38
C GLU A 29 -2.17 -12.60 0.85
N THR A 30 -1.64 -12.66 2.06
CA THR A 30 -0.82 -11.58 2.59
C THR A 30 0.64 -11.91 2.36
N VAL A 31 1.35 -11.01 1.69
CA VAL A 31 2.77 -11.18 1.35
C VAL A 31 3.59 -10.05 1.98
N GLN A 32 4.91 -10.19 1.94
CA GLN A 32 5.84 -9.22 2.54
C GLN A 32 5.54 -9.00 4.03
N THR A 33 5.21 -10.07 4.74
CA THR A 33 4.86 -9.99 6.15
C THR A 33 6.06 -9.57 6.99
N VAL A 34 5.90 -8.54 7.81
CA VAL A 34 6.96 -7.99 8.64
C VAL A 34 6.41 -7.75 10.05
N GLU A 35 7.17 -8.18 11.06
CA GLU A 35 6.88 -7.83 12.45
C GLU A 35 7.44 -6.45 12.75
N SER A 36 6.61 -5.56 13.30
CA SER A 36 7.04 -4.20 13.59
C SER A 36 7.97 -4.14 14.80
N GLY A 37 8.97 -3.28 14.68
CA GLY A 37 9.81 -2.85 15.78
C GLY A 37 9.52 -1.39 16.08
N THR A 38 10.58 -0.60 16.28
CA THR A 38 10.46 0.83 16.57
C THR A 38 10.67 1.70 15.34
N ASN A 39 11.11 1.10 14.23
CA ASN A 39 11.40 1.83 13.00
C ASN A 39 10.19 1.81 12.06
N ASP A 40 10.16 2.77 11.14
CA ASP A 40 9.18 2.80 10.08
C ASP A 40 9.32 1.56 9.19
N LEU A 41 8.18 1.07 8.68
CA LEU A 41 8.16 -0.05 7.76
C LEU A 41 7.92 0.46 6.35
N GLN A 42 8.49 -0.25 5.37
CA GLN A 42 8.32 0.07 3.96
C GLN A 42 7.82 -1.15 3.21
N PHE A 43 6.81 -0.95 2.37
CA PHE A 43 6.28 -1.98 1.50
C PHE A 43 6.35 -1.48 0.07
N GLU A 44 7.09 -2.19 -0.79
CA GLU A 44 7.17 -1.87 -2.20
C GLU A 44 6.46 -2.92 -3.02
N PHE A 45 5.76 -2.48 -4.05
CA PHE A 45 5.11 -3.38 -4.98
C PHE A 45 5.02 -2.72 -6.35
N THR A 46 4.91 -3.57 -7.37
CA THR A 46 4.81 -3.14 -8.76
C THR A 46 3.37 -3.28 -9.22
N LEU A 47 2.91 -2.31 -9.99
CA LEU A 47 1.62 -2.40 -10.66
C LEU A 47 1.74 -1.87 -12.08
N ARG A 48 0.72 -2.17 -12.89
CA ARG A 48 0.58 -1.58 -14.22
C ARG A 48 -0.45 -0.49 -14.16
N VAL A 49 -0.28 0.49 -15.04
CA VAL A 49 -1.25 1.57 -15.18
C VAL A 49 -1.50 1.82 -16.67
N GLU A 50 -2.77 2.03 -16.99
CA GLU A 50 -3.22 2.38 -18.32
C GLU A 50 -4.02 3.67 -18.22
N GLN A 51 -3.95 4.50 -19.25
CA GLN A 51 -4.78 5.69 -19.31
C GLN A 51 -6.17 5.29 -19.79
N GLY A 52 -7.19 5.59 -18.99
CA GLY A 52 -8.56 5.32 -19.34
C GLY A 52 -9.09 6.27 -20.41
N LYS A 53 -10.29 5.98 -20.91
CA LYS A 53 -10.95 6.81 -21.94
C LYS A 53 -11.24 8.22 -21.44
N ASP A 54 -11.41 8.38 -20.15
CA ASP A 54 -11.64 9.67 -19.51
C ASP A 54 -10.32 10.42 -19.21
N GLY A 55 -9.18 9.86 -19.60
CA GLY A 55 -7.87 10.44 -19.32
C GLY A 55 -7.31 10.12 -17.95
N ASN A 56 -8.10 9.49 -17.08
CA ASN A 56 -7.66 9.15 -15.73
C ASN A 56 -6.90 7.83 -15.69
N PRO A 57 -6.00 7.65 -14.71
CA PRO A 57 -5.27 6.40 -14.59
C PRO A 57 -6.17 5.24 -14.19
N ASN A 58 -5.96 4.08 -14.81
CA ASN A 58 -6.55 2.82 -14.39
C ASN A 58 -5.41 1.91 -13.90
N PHE A 59 -5.40 1.61 -12.62
CA PHE A 59 -4.37 0.79 -11.99
C PHE A 59 -4.74 -0.67 -12.04
N LEU A 60 -3.79 -1.51 -12.41
CA LEU A 60 -3.99 -2.95 -12.61
C LEU A 60 -2.87 -3.73 -11.94
N GLY A 61 -3.19 -4.93 -11.50
CA GLY A 61 -2.20 -5.84 -10.95
C GLY A 61 -2.73 -6.62 -9.77
N PRO A 62 -1.93 -7.59 -9.26
CA PRO A 62 -2.39 -8.47 -8.19
C PRO A 62 -2.58 -7.80 -6.84
N PHE A 63 -1.97 -6.63 -6.61
CA PHE A 63 -2.14 -5.88 -5.37
C PHE A 63 -3.34 -4.93 -5.41
N VAL A 64 -3.88 -4.68 -6.60
CA VAL A 64 -4.92 -3.66 -6.81
C VAL A 64 -6.28 -4.30 -6.70
N GLN A 65 -7.19 -3.65 -5.98
CA GLN A 65 -8.54 -4.11 -5.76
C GLN A 65 -9.54 -3.00 -6.03
N GLY A 66 -10.80 -3.36 -6.10
CA GLY A 66 -11.91 -2.43 -6.29
C GLY A 66 -12.27 -2.16 -7.74
N PRO A 67 -13.35 -1.42 -7.97
CA PRO A 67 -13.79 -1.07 -9.33
C PRO A 67 -12.82 -0.06 -9.96
N PRO A 68 -12.82 0.07 -11.31
CA PRO A 68 -11.82 0.90 -12.01
C PRO A 68 -11.71 2.35 -11.54
N HIS A 69 -12.79 2.95 -11.05
CA HIS A 69 -12.81 4.33 -10.59
C HIS A 69 -12.55 4.48 -9.08
N GLU A 70 -12.40 3.37 -8.36
CA GLU A 70 -12.17 3.36 -6.92
C GLU A 70 -11.15 2.30 -6.53
N ARG A 71 -10.00 2.28 -7.22
CA ARG A 71 -8.95 1.32 -6.95
C ARG A 71 -8.28 1.60 -5.61
N PHE A 72 -7.87 0.56 -4.93
CA PHE A 72 -7.18 0.64 -3.66
C PHE A 72 -6.28 -0.57 -3.46
N VAL A 73 -5.41 -0.50 -2.46
CA VAL A 73 -4.64 -1.64 -1.96
C VAL A 73 -4.93 -1.82 -0.48
N TYR A 74 -4.85 -3.07 -0.01
CA TYR A 74 -5.01 -3.38 1.41
C TYR A 74 -3.67 -3.69 2.06
N LEU A 75 -3.46 -3.10 3.22
CA LEU A 75 -2.39 -3.45 4.13
C LEU A 75 -3.03 -4.18 5.31
N ASP A 76 -2.70 -5.46 5.46
CA ASP A 76 -3.24 -6.28 6.54
C ASP A 76 -2.42 -6.09 7.81
N ILE A 77 -3.09 -6.08 8.95
CA ILE A 77 -2.49 -5.85 10.26
C ILE A 77 -2.95 -6.97 11.18
N GLY A 78 -2.01 -7.60 11.85
CA GLY A 78 -2.33 -8.72 12.69
C GLY A 78 -1.43 -8.89 13.88
N THR A 79 -1.83 -9.81 14.74
CA THR A 79 -1.06 -10.23 15.88
C THR A 79 -0.60 -11.67 15.68
N TYR A 80 0.49 -12.03 16.32
CA TYR A 80 0.99 -13.40 16.27
C TYR A 80 0.05 -14.32 17.04
N ALA A 81 -0.42 -15.34 16.37
CA ALA A 81 -1.33 -16.33 16.98
C ALA A 81 -0.76 -17.74 16.76
N GLY A 82 0.17 -18.15 17.61
CA GLY A 82 0.83 -19.44 17.50
C GLY A 82 2.23 -19.31 16.89
N GLN A 83 2.91 -20.44 16.70
CA GLN A 83 4.33 -20.45 16.32
C GLN A 83 4.56 -20.27 14.82
N THR A 84 3.56 -20.50 13.99
CA THR A 84 3.74 -20.57 12.54
C THR A 84 2.77 -19.75 11.72
N SER A 85 1.80 -19.09 12.37
CA SER A 85 0.76 -18.35 11.64
C SER A 85 0.50 -17.00 12.28
N THR A 86 0.17 -16.03 11.43
CA THR A 86 -0.24 -14.69 11.82
C THR A 86 -1.75 -14.61 11.74
N LEU A 87 -2.38 -14.07 12.79
CA LEU A 87 -3.80 -13.79 12.77
C LEU A 87 -4.04 -12.37 12.27
N TRP A 88 -4.57 -12.26 11.05
CA TRP A 88 -4.89 -10.97 10.44
C TRP A 88 -6.24 -10.52 10.98
N SER A 89 -6.22 -9.47 11.81
CA SER A 89 -7.40 -9.00 12.52
C SER A 89 -7.90 -7.62 12.06
N ARG A 90 -7.05 -6.86 11.38
CA ARG A 90 -7.37 -5.52 10.93
C ARG A 90 -6.87 -5.31 9.52
N ARG A 91 -7.39 -4.27 8.85
CA ARG A 91 -7.04 -3.98 7.47
C ARG A 91 -7.10 -2.49 7.24
N LEU A 92 -6.08 -1.97 6.59
CA LEU A 92 -6.01 -0.57 6.20
C LEU A 92 -6.21 -0.46 4.70
N LYS A 93 -7.21 0.32 4.31
CA LYS A 93 -7.51 0.57 2.90
C LYS A 93 -6.78 1.82 2.44
N ILE A 94 -5.91 1.67 1.45
CA ILE A 94 -5.10 2.77 0.91
C ILE A 94 -5.59 3.05 -0.51
N PRO A 95 -6.24 4.21 -0.74
CA PRO A 95 -6.80 4.50 -2.06
C PRO A 95 -5.71 4.85 -3.08
N LEU A 96 -5.92 4.42 -4.32
CA LEU A 96 -5.10 4.81 -5.46
C LEU A 96 -5.83 5.93 -6.21
N ARG A 97 -5.82 7.11 -5.64
CA ARG A 97 -6.53 8.26 -6.20
C ARG A 97 -5.69 9.53 -6.07
N GLY A 98 -6.07 10.53 -6.82
CA GLY A 98 -5.37 11.81 -6.79
C GLY A 98 -4.00 11.77 -7.46
N VAL A 99 -3.75 10.77 -8.31
CA VAL A 99 -2.49 10.63 -9.02
C VAL A 99 -2.69 11.12 -10.45
N ALA A 100 -2.10 12.26 -10.77
CA ALA A 100 -2.19 12.82 -12.11
C ALA A 100 -1.39 11.98 -13.09
N TRP A 101 -1.87 11.89 -14.35
CA TRP A 101 -1.17 11.12 -15.38
C TRP A 101 0.26 11.61 -15.58
N LYS A 102 0.49 12.92 -15.49
CA LYS A 102 1.81 13.50 -15.60
C LYS A 102 2.78 12.97 -14.54
N LEU A 103 2.30 12.78 -13.33
CA LEU A 103 3.11 12.21 -12.25
C LEU A 103 3.47 10.75 -12.54
N ILE A 104 2.52 10.00 -13.09
CA ILE A 104 2.74 8.62 -13.51
C ILE A 104 3.83 8.54 -14.58
N GLU A 105 3.76 9.42 -15.57
CA GLU A 105 4.78 9.47 -16.63
C GLU A 105 6.17 9.76 -16.05
N GLN A 106 6.25 10.67 -15.10
CA GLN A 106 7.53 10.98 -14.43
C GLN A 106 8.07 9.79 -13.65
N ALA A 107 7.20 9.07 -12.96
CA ALA A 107 7.61 7.89 -12.19
C ALA A 107 8.06 6.75 -13.12
N ALA A 108 7.39 6.57 -14.24
CA ALA A 108 7.70 5.48 -15.17
C ALA A 108 8.99 5.70 -15.96
N LYS A 109 9.48 6.92 -16.06
CA LYS A 109 10.70 7.24 -16.80
C LYS A 109 12.00 6.83 -16.10
N SER A 110 11.94 6.52 -14.83
CA SER A 110 13.14 6.22 -14.04
C SER A 110 12.92 4.97 -13.22
N SER A 111 13.85 4.03 -13.30
CA SER A 111 13.81 2.81 -12.49
C SER A 111 14.04 3.08 -11.00
N SER A 112 14.57 4.25 -10.66
CA SER A 112 14.81 4.63 -9.26
C SER A 112 13.68 5.47 -8.68
N ALA A 113 12.70 5.87 -9.49
CA ALA A 113 11.57 6.66 -9.00
C ALA A 113 10.50 5.76 -8.40
N ARG A 114 9.90 6.24 -7.33
CA ARG A 114 8.81 5.57 -6.62
C ARG A 114 7.66 6.55 -6.42
N LEU A 115 6.43 6.07 -6.56
CA LEU A 115 5.29 6.78 -6.00
C LEU A 115 5.13 6.31 -4.56
N GLU A 116 5.15 7.23 -3.64
CA GLU A 116 5.24 6.93 -2.22
C GLU A 116 4.10 7.59 -1.45
N THR A 117 3.53 6.85 -0.50
CA THR A 117 2.56 7.40 0.45
C THR A 117 2.96 7.02 1.87
N TYR A 118 2.57 7.86 2.82
CA TYR A 118 2.87 7.67 4.23
C TYR A 118 1.57 7.44 4.99
N VAL A 119 1.57 6.43 5.84
CA VAL A 119 0.42 6.12 6.69
C VAL A 119 0.90 6.05 8.14
N ALA A 120 0.04 6.49 9.05
CA ALA A 120 0.33 6.37 10.47
C ALA A 120 0.18 4.93 10.91
N GLY A 121 1.21 4.40 11.58
CA GLY A 121 1.17 3.05 12.09
C GLY A 121 0.34 2.90 13.34
N THR A 122 0.00 4.01 14.00
CA THR A 122 -0.70 4.02 15.27
C THR A 122 -2.02 4.77 15.14
N GLY A 123 -3.11 4.15 15.61
CA GLY A 123 -4.42 4.78 15.66
C GLY A 123 -4.55 5.71 16.86
N LYS A 124 -5.73 6.32 17.00
CA LYS A 124 -6.00 7.28 18.10
C LYS A 124 -5.92 6.63 19.48
N ASP A 125 -6.15 5.34 19.55
CA ASP A 125 -6.12 4.57 20.80
C ASP A 125 -4.71 4.09 21.18
N GLY A 126 -3.70 4.44 20.38
CA GLY A 126 -2.34 3.97 20.60
C GLY A 126 -2.06 2.58 20.04
N GLY A 127 -3.08 1.89 19.53
CA GLY A 127 -2.92 0.60 18.86
C GLY A 127 -2.67 0.75 17.37
N PRO A 128 -2.60 -0.37 16.64
CA PRO A 128 -2.40 -0.32 15.19
C PRO A 128 -3.54 0.42 14.50
N THR A 129 -3.19 1.18 13.46
CA THR A 129 -4.19 1.84 12.64
C THR A 129 -5.04 0.81 11.88
N CYS A 130 -6.28 1.19 11.53
CA CYS A 130 -7.15 0.32 10.74
C CYS A 130 -8.18 1.18 9.96
N GLY A 131 -8.85 0.54 9.00
CA GLY A 131 -9.87 1.19 8.19
C GLY A 131 -9.28 1.96 7.02
N THR A 132 -9.78 3.16 6.77
CA THR A 132 -9.31 4.04 5.70
C THR A 132 -8.36 5.07 6.25
N VAL A 133 -7.27 5.32 5.52
CA VAL A 133 -6.32 6.38 5.88
C VAL A 133 -7.01 7.73 5.86
N ARG A 134 -7.01 8.44 7.00
CA ARG A 134 -7.64 9.76 7.08
C ARG A 134 -6.85 10.66 8.03
N PRO A 135 -6.44 11.84 7.58
CA PRO A 135 -6.51 12.31 6.19
C PRO A 135 -5.53 11.57 5.29
N PHE A 136 -5.92 11.35 4.05
CA PHE A 136 -5.04 10.72 3.07
C PHE A 136 -4.23 11.80 2.36
N ASN A 137 -2.92 11.72 2.48
CA ASN A 137 -2.01 12.75 1.97
C ASN A 137 -1.64 12.56 0.48
N GLY A 138 -2.14 11.50 -0.15
CA GLY A 138 -1.88 11.23 -1.55
C GLY A 138 -0.57 10.51 -1.81
N TRP A 139 -0.24 10.40 -3.09
CA TRP A 139 0.96 9.74 -3.56
C TRP A 139 1.94 10.80 -4.08
N HIS A 140 3.19 10.67 -3.68
CA HIS A 140 4.24 11.63 -4.00
C HIS A 140 5.37 10.95 -4.75
N LEU A 141 5.99 11.68 -5.67
CA LEU A 141 7.14 11.17 -6.39
C LEU A 141 8.38 11.26 -5.51
N ASN A 142 9.05 10.11 -5.32
CA ASN A 142 10.31 10.03 -4.61
C ASN A 142 11.34 9.38 -5.52
N ARG A 143 12.49 10.02 -5.67
CA ARG A 143 13.59 9.51 -6.48
C ARG A 143 14.72 9.10 -5.55
N SER A 144 15.10 7.83 -5.64
CA SER A 144 16.25 7.33 -4.91
C SER A 144 17.53 7.88 -5.53
N THR A 145 18.41 8.34 -4.69
CA THR A 145 19.72 8.82 -5.12
C THR A 145 20.77 7.73 -5.02
#